data_d725b0cd7db9d237a1119d7a66799819
#
_entry.id   d725b0cd7db9d237a1119d7a66799819
#
_cell.length_a   1.000
_cell.length_b   1.000
_cell.length_c   1.000
_cell.angle_alpha   90.00
_cell.angle_beta   90.00
_cell.angle_gamma   90.00
#
_symmetry.space_group_name_H-M   'P 1'
#
loop_
_entity.id
_entity.type
_entity.pdbx_description
1 polymer ?
#
loop_
_entity_poly.entity_id
_entity_poly.type
_entity_poly.pdbx_seq_one_letter_code
_entity_poly.pdbx_strand_id
1 'polypeptide(L)'
;SAASDVYKRQVSYSNASKHDILGVDPEVIARHGAVSEEVARRMAEGARRISGADYAIATTGIAGPAGGSAEKPVGTVWIAVATPHRTTAILKQCGSDRGQIIDRASAFAISLLRDELNGK
;
A
#
# COMPACT_ATOMS: atom_id res chain seq x y z
N SER A 1 -2.69 -11.35 20.66
CA SER A 1 -3.42 -12.53 20.18
C SER A 1 -3.18 -12.76 18.70
N ALA A 2 -3.43 -13.96 18.22
CA ALA A 2 -3.28 -14.27 16.80
C ALA A 2 -4.17 -13.38 15.93
N ALA A 3 -5.39 -13.10 16.38
CA ALA A 3 -6.31 -12.23 15.65
C ALA A 3 -5.78 -10.78 15.54
N SER A 4 -5.20 -10.26 16.62
CA SER A 4 -4.62 -8.90 16.56
C SER A 4 -3.36 -8.86 15.72
N ASP A 5 -2.62 -9.96 15.64
CA ASP A 5 -1.44 -10.03 14.77
C ASP A 5 -1.83 -10.00 13.29
N VAL A 6 -2.94 -10.62 12.93
CA VAL A 6 -3.47 -10.59 11.57
C VAL A 6 -3.90 -9.17 11.16
N TYR A 7 -4.38 -8.39 12.11
CA TYR A 7 -4.94 -7.07 11.85
C TYR A 7 -4.03 -5.91 12.26
N LYS A 8 -2.76 -6.16 12.48
CA LYS A 8 -1.81 -5.07 12.74
C LYS A 8 -1.85 -4.05 11.60
N ARG A 9 -2.02 -2.79 11.98
CA ARG A 9 -2.09 -1.68 11.04
C ARG A 9 -0.86 -0.81 11.18
N GLN A 10 -0.14 -0.65 10.09
CA GLN A 10 0.97 0.29 9.98
C GLN A 10 0.52 1.49 9.14
N VAL A 11 0.75 2.70 9.64
CA VAL A 11 0.44 3.92 8.90
C VAL A 11 1.73 4.71 8.73
N SER A 12 2.15 4.90 7.48
CA SER A 12 3.37 5.62 7.13
C SER A 12 3.02 6.84 6.30
N TYR A 13 3.19 8.01 6.87
CA TYR A 13 2.83 9.27 6.22
C TYR A 13 4.00 9.97 5.54
N SER A 14 5.24 9.58 5.85
CA SER A 14 6.43 10.22 5.30
C SER A 14 7.34 9.17 4.65
N ASN A 15 8.24 9.64 3.78
CA ASN A 15 9.23 8.78 3.16
C ASN A 15 10.20 8.20 4.18
N ALA A 16 10.55 8.97 5.21
CA ALA A 16 11.38 8.49 6.31
C ALA A 16 10.70 7.34 7.06
N SER A 17 9.39 7.44 7.34
CA SER A 17 8.62 6.38 7.98
C SER A 17 8.58 5.12 7.12
N LYS A 18 8.44 5.25 5.80
CA LYS A 18 8.45 4.11 4.89
C LYS A 18 9.78 3.36 4.96
N HIS A 19 10.90 4.10 5.02
CA HIS A 19 12.22 3.50 5.17
C HIS A 19 12.42 2.90 6.56
N ASP A 20 12.21 3.68 7.62
CA ASP A 20 12.55 3.29 8.98
C ASP A 20 11.68 2.16 9.51
N ILE A 21 10.40 2.15 9.16
CA ILE A 21 9.45 1.17 9.66
C ILE A 21 9.33 -0.02 8.71
N LEU A 22 9.20 0.24 7.40
CA LEU A 22 8.92 -0.79 6.41
C LEU A 22 10.15 -1.23 5.62
N GLY A 23 11.29 -0.59 5.83
CA GLY A 23 12.54 -0.93 5.16
C GLY A 23 12.57 -0.58 3.66
N VAL A 24 11.74 0.37 3.23
CA VAL A 24 11.74 0.80 1.83
C VAL A 24 12.97 1.65 1.56
N ASP A 25 13.80 1.24 0.60
CA ASP A 25 15.02 1.94 0.23
C ASP A 25 14.69 3.37 -0.22
N PRO A 26 15.32 4.41 0.39
CA PRO A 26 15.09 5.80 0.00
C PRO A 26 15.37 6.06 -1.49
N GLU A 27 16.29 5.32 -2.10
CA GLU A 27 16.59 5.45 -3.52
C GLU A 27 15.44 4.98 -4.39
N VAL A 28 14.71 3.96 -3.97
CA VAL A 28 13.50 3.49 -4.66
C VAL A 28 12.43 4.58 -4.63
N ILE A 29 12.25 5.22 -3.49
CA ILE A 29 11.30 6.33 -3.34
C ILE A 29 11.72 7.52 -4.22
N ALA A 30 13.00 7.84 -4.24
CA ALA A 30 13.51 8.95 -5.04
C ALA A 30 13.36 8.68 -6.54
N ARG A 31 13.58 7.44 -6.98
CA ARG A 31 13.51 7.05 -8.39
C ARG A 31 12.09 6.94 -8.91
N HIS A 32 11.20 6.33 -8.15
CA HIS A 32 9.84 5.98 -8.60
C HIS A 32 8.76 6.87 -8.01
N GLY A 33 9.07 7.65 -6.98
CA GLY A 33 8.11 8.42 -6.20
C GLY A 33 7.43 7.56 -5.13
N ALA A 34 6.92 8.23 -4.11
CA ALA A 34 6.26 7.55 -2.99
C ALA A 34 5.00 6.81 -3.44
N VAL A 35 4.27 7.38 -4.41
CA VAL A 35 3.07 6.77 -4.99
C VAL A 35 3.47 6.06 -6.29
N SER A 36 3.86 4.81 -6.16
CA SER A 36 4.33 3.99 -7.28
C SER A 36 4.15 2.52 -6.97
N GLU A 37 4.17 1.71 -8.00
CA GLU A 37 4.10 0.25 -7.87
C GLU A 37 5.24 -0.29 -7.03
N GLU A 38 6.47 0.14 -7.31
CA GLU A 38 7.67 -0.33 -6.62
C GLU A 38 7.60 -0.04 -5.12
N VAL A 39 7.18 1.16 -4.76
CA VAL A 39 7.06 1.53 -3.34
C VAL A 39 5.95 0.73 -2.68
N ALA A 40 4.79 0.58 -3.32
CA ALA A 40 3.68 -0.22 -2.77
C ALA A 40 4.12 -1.67 -2.52
N ARG A 41 4.79 -2.29 -3.48
CA ARG A 41 5.30 -3.66 -3.34
C ARG A 41 6.27 -3.79 -2.17
N ARG A 42 7.23 -2.90 -2.08
CA ARG A 42 8.23 -2.92 -1.00
C ARG A 42 7.61 -2.65 0.36
N MET A 43 6.60 -1.77 0.44
CA MET A 43 5.87 -1.54 1.68
C MET A 43 5.16 -2.81 2.14
N ALA A 44 4.48 -3.51 1.24
CA ALA A 44 3.79 -4.75 1.58
C ALA A 44 4.78 -5.84 2.02
N GLU A 45 5.88 -6.00 1.30
CA GLU A 45 6.93 -6.96 1.64
C GLU A 45 7.58 -6.64 2.98
N GLY A 46 7.86 -5.36 3.23
CA GLY A 46 8.39 -4.89 4.50
C GLY A 46 7.44 -5.12 5.67
N ALA A 47 6.17 -4.82 5.47
CA ALA A 47 5.13 -5.06 6.48
C ALA A 47 5.02 -6.54 6.81
N ARG A 48 5.05 -7.41 5.81
CA ARG A 48 5.03 -8.86 6.00
C ARG A 48 6.24 -9.33 6.79
N ARG A 49 7.42 -8.87 6.45
CA ARG A 49 8.66 -9.24 7.12
C ARG A 49 8.67 -8.80 8.58
N ILE A 50 8.28 -7.55 8.85
CA ILE A 50 8.32 -6.96 10.19
C ILE A 50 7.28 -7.60 11.09
N SER A 51 6.07 -7.84 10.59
CA SER A 51 4.98 -8.42 11.38
C SER A 51 5.09 -9.94 11.56
N GLY A 52 5.85 -10.61 10.68
CA GLY A 52 5.89 -12.07 10.63
C GLY A 52 4.60 -12.70 10.10
N ALA A 53 3.70 -11.89 9.53
CA ALA A 53 2.46 -12.38 8.96
C ALA A 53 2.70 -13.09 7.62
N ASP A 54 1.79 -13.99 7.26
CA ASP A 54 1.85 -14.65 5.95
C ASP A 54 1.40 -13.72 4.82
N TYR A 55 0.50 -12.79 5.13
CA TYR A 55 -0.05 -11.84 4.17
C TYR A 55 0.04 -10.43 4.73
N ALA A 56 0.39 -9.47 3.89
CA ALA A 56 0.39 -8.06 4.26
C ALA A 56 -0.14 -7.23 3.09
N ILE A 57 -0.86 -6.17 3.43
CA ILE A 57 -1.41 -5.24 2.46
C ILE A 57 -0.73 -3.88 2.67
N ALA A 58 -0.42 -3.19 1.59
CA ALA A 58 0.04 -1.82 1.65
C ALA A 58 -0.68 -0.98 0.60
N THR A 59 -0.94 0.27 0.95
CA THR A 59 -1.48 1.26 0.02
C THR A 59 -0.59 2.49 0.06
N THR A 60 -0.38 3.10 -1.09
CA THR A 60 0.27 4.40 -1.19
C THR A 60 -0.49 5.20 -2.25
N GLY A 61 -0.90 6.40 -1.90
CA GLY A 61 -1.76 7.17 -2.78
C GLY A 61 -1.81 8.64 -2.46
N ILE A 62 -2.52 9.37 -3.32
CA ILE A 62 -2.72 10.80 -3.19
C ILE A 62 -4.17 11.04 -2.77
N ALA A 63 -4.35 11.20 -1.45
CA ALA A 63 -5.68 11.33 -0.87
C ALA A 63 -6.26 12.75 -1.00
N GLY A 64 -5.42 13.72 -1.33
CA GLY A 64 -5.86 15.09 -1.48
C GLY A 64 -6.13 15.79 -0.14
N PRO A 65 -6.62 17.04 -0.24
CA PRO A 65 -6.94 17.79 -1.48
C PRO A 65 -5.73 18.24 -2.28
N ALA A 66 -4.54 18.29 -1.68
CA ALA A 66 -3.32 18.70 -2.36
C ALA A 66 -2.45 17.50 -2.78
N GLY A 67 -1.40 17.75 -3.55
CA GLY A 67 -0.38 16.76 -3.88
C GLY A 67 -0.54 16.06 -5.21
N GLY A 68 -1.64 16.26 -5.91
CA GLY A 68 -1.86 15.65 -7.22
C GLY A 68 -1.08 16.33 -8.33
N SER A 69 -0.83 15.58 -9.40
CA SER A 69 -0.23 16.07 -10.64
C SER A 69 -1.01 15.54 -11.84
N ALA A 70 -0.65 15.98 -13.06
CA ALA A 70 -1.30 15.46 -14.26
C ALA A 70 -1.08 13.96 -14.43
N GLU A 71 0.09 13.46 -14.06
CA GLU A 71 0.43 12.04 -14.17
C GLU A 71 -0.14 11.21 -13.03
N LYS A 72 -0.19 11.80 -11.84
CA LYS A 72 -0.69 11.14 -10.62
C LYS A 72 -1.70 12.06 -9.94
N PRO A 73 -2.92 12.18 -10.49
CA PRO A 73 -3.93 13.07 -9.90
C PRO A 73 -4.39 12.58 -8.52
N VAL A 74 -5.03 13.48 -7.77
CA VAL A 74 -5.69 13.10 -6.52
C VAL A 74 -6.59 11.90 -6.77
N GLY A 75 -6.54 10.92 -5.89
CA GLY A 75 -7.26 9.66 -6.04
C GLY A 75 -6.45 8.52 -6.62
N THR A 76 -5.25 8.81 -7.12
CA THR A 76 -4.33 7.76 -7.58
C THR A 76 -3.84 6.95 -6.38
N VAL A 77 -4.07 5.63 -6.38
CA VAL A 77 -3.66 4.74 -5.29
C VAL A 77 -3.07 3.46 -5.88
N TRP A 78 -1.88 3.13 -5.44
CA TRP A 78 -1.29 1.82 -5.64
C TRP A 78 -1.58 0.95 -4.42
N ILE A 79 -2.02 -0.28 -4.65
CA ILE A 79 -2.36 -1.24 -3.62
C ILE A 79 -1.55 -2.49 -3.88
N ALA A 80 -0.88 -3.00 -2.84
CA ALA A 80 -0.08 -4.21 -2.96
C ALA A 80 -0.44 -5.21 -1.87
N VAL A 81 -0.37 -6.49 -2.23
CA VAL A 81 -0.48 -7.61 -1.29
C VAL A 81 0.77 -8.46 -1.41
N ALA A 82 1.47 -8.65 -0.31
CA ALA A 82 2.60 -9.57 -0.22
C ALA A 82 2.11 -10.88 0.39
N THR A 83 2.49 -11.99 -0.23
CA THR A 83 2.20 -13.35 0.22
C THR A 83 3.49 -14.13 0.38
N PRO A 84 3.47 -15.35 0.94
CA PRO A 84 4.68 -16.18 0.98
C PRO A 84 5.25 -16.52 -0.41
N HIS A 85 4.44 -16.41 -1.46
CA HIS A 85 4.81 -16.85 -2.79
C HIS A 85 5.07 -15.71 -3.76
N ARG A 86 4.39 -14.57 -3.58
CA ARG A 86 4.50 -13.45 -4.53
C ARG A 86 3.96 -12.16 -3.93
N THR A 87 4.29 -11.06 -4.59
CA THR A 87 3.71 -9.74 -4.29
C THR A 87 2.94 -9.28 -5.52
N THR A 88 1.67 -8.92 -5.33
CA THR A 88 0.78 -8.43 -6.38
C THR A 88 0.48 -6.96 -6.11
N ALA A 89 0.46 -6.14 -7.16
CA ALA A 89 0.11 -4.72 -7.03
C ALA A 89 -0.86 -4.30 -8.12
N ILE A 90 -1.79 -3.42 -7.76
CA ILE A 90 -2.78 -2.86 -8.68
C ILE A 90 -2.84 -1.34 -8.51
N LEU A 91 -3.16 -0.65 -9.60
CA LEU A 91 -3.38 0.79 -9.63
C LEU A 91 -4.87 1.07 -9.72
N LYS A 92 -5.37 1.94 -8.85
CA LYS A 92 -6.79 2.34 -8.86
C LYS A 92 -6.93 3.84 -8.77
N GLN A 93 -7.99 4.35 -9.43
CA GLN A 93 -8.46 5.72 -9.26
C GLN A 93 -9.63 5.67 -8.28
N CYS A 94 -9.44 6.24 -7.09
CA CYS A 94 -10.38 6.08 -5.98
C CYS A 94 -11.29 7.29 -5.76
N GLY A 95 -11.22 8.30 -6.63
CA GLY A 95 -12.12 9.44 -6.56
C GLY A 95 -11.39 10.75 -6.31
N SER A 96 -12.11 11.77 -5.86
CA SER A 96 -11.58 13.13 -5.67
C SER A 96 -11.69 13.64 -4.24
N ASP A 97 -12.49 13.00 -3.41
CA ASP A 97 -12.70 13.36 -2.01
C ASP A 97 -11.88 12.44 -1.11
N ARG A 98 -11.18 13.01 -0.13
CA ARG A 98 -10.28 12.26 0.74
C ARG A 98 -10.95 11.08 1.44
N GLY A 99 -12.15 11.28 2.00
CA GLY A 99 -12.89 10.20 2.66
C GLY A 99 -13.28 9.09 1.69
N GLN A 100 -13.76 9.45 0.51
CA GLN A 100 -14.10 8.52 -0.54
C GLN A 100 -12.87 7.73 -1.02
N ILE A 101 -11.74 8.41 -1.18
CA ILE A 101 -10.49 7.78 -1.62
C ILE A 101 -10.04 6.73 -0.59
N ILE A 102 -10.05 7.08 0.68
CA ILE A 102 -9.66 6.17 1.77
C ILE A 102 -10.59 4.95 1.80
N ASP A 103 -11.90 5.16 1.74
CA ASP A 103 -12.87 4.07 1.78
C ASP A 103 -12.74 3.13 0.59
N ARG A 104 -12.58 3.69 -0.61
CA ARG A 104 -12.45 2.90 -1.82
C ARG A 104 -11.12 2.17 -1.89
N ALA A 105 -10.03 2.80 -1.48
CA ALA A 105 -8.73 2.15 -1.42
C ALA A 105 -8.77 0.96 -0.47
N SER A 106 -9.42 1.11 0.70
CA SER A 106 -9.59 0.01 1.65
C SER A 106 -10.40 -1.13 1.06
N ALA A 107 -11.48 -0.83 0.34
CA ALA A 107 -12.32 -1.84 -0.29
C ALA A 107 -11.55 -2.61 -1.37
N PHE A 108 -10.77 -1.91 -2.21
CA PHE A 108 -9.94 -2.55 -3.23
C PHE A 108 -8.84 -3.39 -2.60
N ALA A 109 -8.25 -2.95 -1.49
CA ALA A 109 -7.22 -3.70 -0.78
C ALA A 109 -7.77 -5.02 -0.24
N ILE A 110 -8.95 -4.99 0.36
CA ILE A 110 -9.63 -6.19 0.87
C ILE A 110 -9.96 -7.14 -0.27
N SER A 111 -10.46 -6.61 -1.38
CA SER A 111 -10.79 -7.41 -2.57
C SER A 111 -9.54 -8.09 -3.14
N LEU A 112 -8.43 -7.38 -3.24
CA LEU A 112 -7.17 -7.94 -3.73
C LEU A 112 -6.65 -9.03 -2.79
N LEU A 113 -6.72 -8.82 -1.48
CA LEU A 113 -6.35 -9.83 -0.50
C LEU A 113 -7.20 -11.08 -0.64
N ARG A 114 -8.51 -10.90 -0.79
CA ARG A 114 -9.45 -12.02 -0.97
C ARG A 114 -9.09 -12.83 -2.21
N ASP A 115 -8.78 -12.15 -3.32
CA ASP A 115 -8.38 -12.82 -4.56
C ASP A 115 -7.10 -13.64 -4.37
N GLU A 116 -6.12 -13.09 -3.66
CA GLU A 116 -4.87 -13.81 -3.36
C GLU A 116 -5.13 -15.03 -2.47
N LEU A 117 -5.99 -14.91 -1.46
CA LEU A 117 -6.35 -16.01 -0.59
C LEU A 117 -7.09 -17.12 -1.33
N ASN A 118 -7.85 -16.76 -2.38
CA ASN A 118 -8.61 -17.71 -3.20
C ASN A 118 -7.81 -18.23 -4.41
N GLY A 119 -6.55 -17.83 -4.55
CA GLY A 119 -5.69 -18.28 -5.64
C GLY A 119 -5.99 -17.64 -6.99
N LYS A 120 -6.58 -16.45 -6.98
CA LYS A 120 -6.95 -15.76 -8.24
C LYS A 120 -5.86 -14.79 -8.71
#